data_033669299c551b40e6682a15f139664f
#
_entry.id   033669299c551b40e6682a15f139664f
#
_cell.length_a   1.000
_cell.length_b   1.000
_cell.length_c   1.000
_cell.angle_alpha   90.00
_cell.angle_beta   90.00
_cell.angle_gamma   90.00
#
_symmetry.space_group_name_H-M   'P 1'
#
loop_
_entity.id
_entity.type
_entity.pdbx_description
1 polymer ?
#
loop_
_entity_poly.entity_id
_entity_poly.type
_entity_poly.pdbx_seq_one_letter_code
_entity_poly.pdbx_strand_id
1 'polypeptide(L)'
;MYRTEVSGLSIAYERTGEGPALVLLHGFSIDSRMWRPQLEKLSDDFTVFAWDAPGAGRSSDPPGLFGLGDWADCLAGCLRAAGLTRAHILGLSWGGILAQEFYRRHPSFVESLVLADTYAGWKGSLPDPLPQQRLDACLRDASLPPDDFVAKYLPSMFSRSPGRQALEELAGIMRGFHPSGFRLMATSCAVDTREILPTIAVPTLLLWGESDERSPITVAHQLHEGIAGARLSVIREAGHVSNLENPEAFNTEIRDFCLRIPHS
;
A
#
# COMPACT_ATOMS: atom_id res chain seq x y z
N MET A 1 -14.92 -6.94 -10.65
CA MET A 1 -14.87 -7.07 -9.18
C MET A 1 -15.23 -8.48 -8.80
N TYR A 2 -14.46 -9.08 -7.90
CA TYR A 2 -14.57 -10.46 -7.40
C TYR A 2 -14.71 -10.45 -5.88
N ARG A 3 -15.09 -11.59 -5.30
CA ARG A 3 -15.11 -11.82 -3.86
C ARG A 3 -14.62 -13.23 -3.54
N THR A 4 -13.98 -13.38 -2.39
CA THR A 4 -13.61 -14.69 -1.85
C THR A 4 -13.74 -14.68 -0.33
N GLU A 5 -13.93 -15.85 0.25
CA GLU A 5 -13.99 -16.02 1.70
C GLU A 5 -12.63 -16.51 2.21
N VAL A 6 -12.07 -15.79 3.18
CA VAL A 6 -10.82 -16.16 3.85
C VAL A 6 -11.00 -16.04 5.35
N SER A 7 -10.86 -17.13 6.07
CA SER A 7 -10.98 -17.17 7.54
C SER A 7 -12.25 -16.50 8.09
N GLY A 8 -13.38 -16.67 7.37
CA GLY A 8 -14.68 -16.09 7.75
C GLY A 8 -14.86 -14.61 7.38
N LEU A 9 -13.92 -14.03 6.64
CA LEU A 9 -14.02 -12.66 6.12
C LEU A 9 -14.32 -12.70 4.61
N SER A 10 -15.31 -11.90 4.17
CA SER A 10 -15.58 -11.70 2.75
C SER A 10 -14.64 -10.62 2.20
N ILE A 11 -13.75 -11.00 1.31
CA ILE A 11 -12.70 -10.14 0.76
C ILE A 11 -13.03 -9.79 -0.68
N ALA A 12 -13.15 -8.50 -0.96
CA ALA A 12 -13.36 -7.98 -2.30
C ALA A 12 -12.02 -7.67 -2.97
N TYR A 13 -11.95 -7.90 -4.28
CA TYR A 13 -10.80 -7.53 -5.09
C TYR A 13 -11.18 -7.27 -6.53
N GLU A 14 -10.33 -6.53 -7.23
CA GLU A 14 -10.38 -6.37 -8.67
C GLU A 14 -9.25 -7.18 -9.31
N ARG A 15 -9.53 -7.76 -10.46
CA ARG A 15 -8.54 -8.49 -11.26
C ARG A 15 -8.78 -8.19 -12.73
N THR A 16 -7.71 -7.87 -13.43
CA THR A 16 -7.75 -7.56 -14.88
C THR A 16 -6.42 -7.93 -15.53
N GLY A 17 -6.42 -8.08 -16.84
CA GLY A 17 -5.25 -8.39 -17.65
C GLY A 17 -4.81 -9.84 -17.59
N GLU A 18 -3.76 -10.15 -18.35
CA GLU A 18 -3.09 -11.44 -18.43
C GLU A 18 -1.58 -11.22 -18.38
N GLY A 19 -0.83 -12.22 -17.91
CA GLY A 19 0.61 -12.14 -17.73
C GLY A 19 1.05 -12.39 -16.29
N PRO A 20 2.30 -12.00 -15.93
CA PRO A 20 2.81 -12.11 -14.57
C PRO A 20 1.89 -11.43 -13.55
N ALA A 21 1.74 -12.01 -12.38
CA ALA A 21 0.86 -11.42 -11.37
C ALA A 21 1.50 -10.19 -10.72
N LEU A 22 0.72 -9.09 -10.65
CA LEU A 22 1.05 -7.87 -9.93
C LEU A 22 -0.04 -7.59 -8.89
N VAL A 23 0.31 -7.68 -7.62
CA VAL A 23 -0.59 -7.46 -6.48
C VAL A 23 -0.42 -6.07 -5.92
N LEU A 24 -1.52 -5.32 -5.81
CA LEU A 24 -1.54 -3.92 -5.39
C LEU A 24 -2.19 -3.82 -4.00
N LEU A 25 -1.43 -3.33 -3.01
CA LEU A 25 -1.82 -3.14 -1.62
C LEU A 25 -1.98 -1.65 -1.33
N HIS A 26 -3.21 -1.23 -1.08
CA HIS A 26 -3.55 0.18 -0.83
C HIS A 26 -3.05 0.69 0.54
N GLY A 27 -3.02 2.01 0.73
CA GLY A 27 -2.76 2.66 2.01
C GLY A 27 -3.93 2.57 3.00
N PHE A 28 -3.74 2.97 4.26
CA PHE A 28 -4.86 3.05 5.22
C PHE A 28 -5.80 4.21 4.86
N SER A 29 -7.05 4.12 5.28
CA SER A 29 -8.15 5.06 4.95
C SER A 29 -8.62 5.10 3.49
N ILE A 30 -8.09 4.26 2.64
CA ILE A 30 -8.43 4.15 1.21
C ILE A 30 -8.64 2.66 0.85
N ASP A 31 -8.93 2.36 -0.41
CA ASP A 31 -9.19 1.00 -0.89
C ASP A 31 -8.70 0.79 -2.33
N SER A 32 -9.02 -0.36 -2.93
CA SER A 32 -8.54 -0.74 -4.27
C SER A 32 -8.89 0.27 -5.37
N ARG A 33 -9.92 1.11 -5.19
CA ARG A 33 -10.32 2.11 -6.18
C ARG A 33 -9.23 3.14 -6.48
N MET A 34 -8.29 3.36 -5.55
CA MET A 34 -7.12 4.21 -5.78
C MET A 34 -6.19 3.68 -6.88
N TRP A 35 -6.27 2.40 -7.19
CA TRP A 35 -5.43 1.74 -8.20
C TRP A 35 -6.02 1.78 -9.60
N ARG A 36 -7.09 2.55 -9.83
CA ARG A 36 -7.75 2.61 -11.14
C ARG A 36 -6.79 2.91 -12.30
N PRO A 37 -5.89 3.92 -12.21
CA PRO A 37 -4.92 4.17 -13.30
C PRO A 37 -3.97 3.01 -13.54
N GLN A 38 -3.61 2.25 -12.49
CA GLN A 38 -2.74 1.09 -12.57
C GLN A 38 -3.49 -0.13 -13.16
N LEU A 39 -4.73 -0.37 -12.71
CA LEU A 39 -5.59 -1.41 -13.25
C LEU A 39 -5.85 -1.23 -14.75
N GLU A 40 -6.04 0.02 -15.21
CA GLU A 40 -6.30 0.32 -16.62
C GLU A 40 -5.05 0.17 -17.50
N LYS A 41 -3.85 0.53 -17.00
CA LYS A 41 -2.64 0.64 -17.82
C LYS A 41 -1.65 -0.50 -17.66
N LEU A 42 -1.59 -1.14 -16.50
CA LEU A 42 -0.69 -2.27 -16.27
C LEU A 42 -1.33 -3.61 -16.65
N SER A 43 -2.65 -3.64 -16.88
CA SER A 43 -3.34 -4.83 -17.40
C SER A 43 -2.91 -5.23 -18.83
N ASP A 44 -2.23 -4.35 -19.54
CA ASP A 44 -1.67 -4.65 -20.86
C ASP A 44 -0.50 -5.66 -20.76
N ASP A 45 0.19 -5.71 -19.61
CA ASP A 45 1.40 -6.51 -19.40
C ASP A 45 1.30 -7.51 -18.23
N PHE A 46 0.35 -7.30 -17.31
CA PHE A 46 0.25 -8.05 -16.06
C PHE A 46 -1.18 -8.58 -15.81
N THR A 47 -1.26 -9.67 -15.05
CA THR A 47 -2.47 -9.98 -14.29
C THR A 47 -2.46 -9.10 -13.04
N VAL A 48 -3.15 -7.96 -13.09
CA VAL A 48 -3.21 -7.01 -11.97
C VAL A 48 -4.28 -7.42 -10.99
N PHE A 49 -3.92 -7.53 -9.71
CA PHE A 49 -4.79 -7.89 -8.60
C PHE A 49 -4.76 -6.77 -7.55
N ALA A 50 -5.87 -6.08 -7.34
CA ALA A 50 -6.01 -5.03 -6.34
C ALA A 50 -7.10 -5.41 -5.35
N TRP A 51 -6.74 -5.63 -4.08
CA TRP A 51 -7.69 -6.02 -3.04
C TRP A 51 -8.22 -4.83 -2.25
N ASP A 52 -9.39 -5.00 -1.67
CA ASP A 52 -9.82 -4.22 -0.52
C ASP A 52 -9.39 -5.01 0.73
N ALA A 53 -8.47 -4.49 1.50
CA ALA A 53 -8.03 -5.15 2.73
C ALA A 53 -9.19 -5.33 3.72
N PRO A 54 -9.19 -6.36 4.59
CA PRO A 54 -10.12 -6.42 5.71
C PRO A 54 -10.19 -5.09 6.46
N GLY A 55 -11.39 -4.51 6.60
CA GLY A 55 -11.60 -3.19 7.19
C GLY A 55 -11.47 -2.02 6.23
N ALA A 56 -11.51 -2.27 4.92
CA ALA A 56 -11.50 -1.23 3.89
C ALA A 56 -12.44 -1.57 2.72
N GLY A 57 -12.93 -0.54 2.08
CA GLY A 57 -13.68 -0.62 0.82
C GLY A 57 -14.90 -1.52 0.90
N ARG A 58 -14.89 -2.60 0.14
CA ARG A 58 -16.02 -3.55 0.03
C ARG A 58 -15.78 -4.86 0.77
N SER A 59 -14.65 -4.98 1.48
CA SER A 59 -14.33 -6.13 2.32
C SER A 59 -14.98 -6.03 3.69
N SER A 60 -15.15 -7.19 4.37
CA SER A 60 -15.65 -7.25 5.74
C SER A 60 -14.70 -6.56 6.71
N ASP A 61 -15.26 -5.99 7.77
CA ASP A 61 -14.47 -5.54 8.90
C ASP A 61 -13.86 -6.73 9.63
N PRO A 62 -12.55 -6.67 9.98
CA PRO A 62 -11.92 -7.73 10.76
C PRO A 62 -12.34 -7.67 12.24
N PRO A 63 -12.15 -8.75 13.02
CA PRO A 63 -12.37 -8.74 14.45
C PRO A 63 -11.43 -7.74 15.16
N GLY A 64 -11.81 -7.31 16.37
CA GLY A 64 -11.13 -6.23 17.10
C GLY A 64 -9.67 -6.44 17.49
N LEU A 65 -9.16 -7.67 17.37
CA LEU A 65 -7.75 -8.01 17.56
C LEU A 65 -7.16 -8.55 16.24
N PHE A 66 -7.00 -7.66 15.26
CA PHE A 66 -6.45 -7.99 13.95
C PHE A 66 -5.15 -7.20 13.73
N GLY A 67 -4.05 -7.89 13.60
CA GLY A 67 -2.72 -7.29 13.47
C GLY A 67 -2.14 -7.45 12.06
N LEU A 68 -0.95 -6.89 11.86
CA LEU A 68 -0.26 -6.88 10.57
C LEU A 68 -0.06 -8.30 10.00
N GLY A 69 0.26 -9.27 10.86
CA GLY A 69 0.39 -10.68 10.48
C GLY A 69 -0.92 -11.30 9.99
N ASP A 70 -2.05 -10.92 10.57
CA ASP A 70 -3.36 -11.46 10.17
C ASP A 70 -3.76 -10.94 8.78
N TRP A 71 -3.46 -9.67 8.46
CA TRP A 71 -3.62 -9.15 7.08
C TRP A 71 -2.72 -9.88 6.10
N ALA A 72 -1.47 -10.17 6.46
CA ALA A 72 -0.56 -10.90 5.60
C ALA A 72 -1.05 -12.34 5.34
N ASP A 73 -1.54 -13.04 6.36
CA ASP A 73 -2.12 -14.39 6.20
C ASP A 73 -3.42 -14.38 5.40
N CYS A 74 -4.27 -13.36 5.62
CA CYS A 74 -5.48 -13.15 4.84
C CYS A 74 -5.17 -12.90 3.36
N LEU A 75 -4.18 -12.06 3.06
CA LEU A 75 -3.71 -11.82 1.69
C LEU A 75 -3.24 -13.12 1.03
N ALA A 76 -2.44 -13.93 1.73
CA ALA A 76 -1.99 -15.22 1.22
C ALA A 76 -3.17 -16.16 0.91
N GLY A 77 -4.19 -16.17 1.76
CA GLY A 77 -5.44 -16.91 1.53
C GLY A 77 -6.18 -16.43 0.28
N CYS A 78 -6.30 -15.10 0.11
CA CYS A 78 -6.90 -14.46 -1.06
C CYS A 78 -6.19 -14.83 -2.36
N LEU A 79 -4.85 -14.73 -2.38
CA LEU A 79 -4.05 -15.03 -3.56
C LEU A 79 -4.18 -16.50 -3.96
N ARG A 80 -4.15 -17.43 -2.98
CA ARG A 80 -4.41 -18.87 -3.25
C ARG A 80 -5.79 -19.10 -3.85
N ALA A 81 -6.83 -18.47 -3.29
CA ALA A 81 -8.19 -18.58 -3.80
C ALA A 81 -8.34 -18.01 -5.21
N ALA A 82 -7.56 -16.97 -5.55
CA ALA A 82 -7.49 -16.40 -6.88
C ALA A 82 -6.59 -17.19 -7.86
N GLY A 83 -5.96 -18.30 -7.41
CA GLY A 83 -5.04 -19.11 -8.23
C GLY A 83 -3.68 -18.47 -8.46
N LEU A 84 -3.29 -17.50 -7.64
CA LEU A 84 -1.99 -16.82 -7.71
C LEU A 84 -1.05 -17.47 -6.69
N THR A 85 0.07 -17.99 -7.17
CA THR A 85 1.06 -18.69 -6.34
C THR A 85 2.34 -17.89 -6.15
N ARG A 86 2.61 -16.95 -7.05
CA ARG A 86 3.77 -16.06 -7.02
C ARG A 86 3.44 -14.74 -7.72
N ALA A 87 3.92 -13.61 -7.21
CA ALA A 87 3.58 -12.29 -7.72
C ALA A 87 4.64 -11.23 -7.40
N HIS A 88 4.68 -10.17 -8.19
CA HIS A 88 5.22 -8.89 -7.79
C HIS A 88 4.26 -8.25 -6.80
N ILE A 89 4.75 -7.82 -5.63
CA ILE A 89 3.93 -7.22 -4.58
C ILE A 89 4.25 -5.73 -4.50
N LEU A 90 3.27 -4.90 -4.82
CA LEU A 90 3.35 -3.45 -4.70
C LEU A 90 2.50 -2.99 -3.52
N GLY A 91 3.12 -2.29 -2.58
CA GLY A 91 2.41 -1.70 -1.44
C GLY A 91 2.70 -0.21 -1.32
N LEU A 92 1.62 0.61 -1.24
CA LEU A 92 1.72 2.03 -1.00
C LEU A 92 1.42 2.35 0.46
N SER A 93 2.29 3.14 1.10
CA SER A 93 2.10 3.61 2.49
C SER A 93 1.94 2.45 3.46
N TRP A 94 0.79 2.30 4.14
CA TRP A 94 0.46 1.13 4.96
C TRP A 94 0.59 -0.19 4.18
N GLY A 95 0.18 -0.18 2.92
CA GLY A 95 0.34 -1.35 2.04
C GLY A 95 1.79 -1.79 1.88
N GLY A 96 2.75 -0.85 1.93
CA GLY A 96 4.18 -1.17 1.90
C GLY A 96 4.69 -1.77 3.22
N ILE A 97 4.14 -1.35 4.37
CA ILE A 97 4.43 -2.01 5.66
C ILE A 97 3.87 -3.45 5.64
N LEU A 98 2.65 -3.61 5.11
CA LEU A 98 2.04 -4.94 4.93
C LEU A 98 2.86 -5.80 3.95
N ALA A 99 3.38 -5.24 2.86
CA ALA A 99 4.21 -5.97 1.90
C ALA A 99 5.50 -6.52 2.54
N GLN A 100 6.13 -5.77 3.45
CA GLN A 100 7.29 -6.22 4.23
C GLN A 100 6.92 -7.40 5.13
N GLU A 101 5.82 -7.31 5.87
CA GLU A 101 5.32 -8.41 6.72
C GLU A 101 4.87 -9.60 5.90
N PHE A 102 4.23 -9.38 4.74
CA PHE A 102 3.85 -10.44 3.81
C PHE A 102 5.08 -11.19 3.30
N TYR A 103 6.14 -10.48 2.91
CA TYR A 103 7.40 -11.11 2.53
C TYR A 103 7.99 -11.95 3.67
N ARG A 104 8.04 -11.42 4.89
CA ARG A 104 8.58 -12.12 6.07
C ARG A 104 7.84 -13.45 6.34
N ARG A 105 6.51 -13.47 6.17
CA ARG A 105 5.68 -14.65 6.48
C ARG A 105 5.52 -15.61 5.30
N HIS A 106 5.49 -15.08 4.10
CA HIS A 106 5.17 -15.79 2.86
C HIS A 106 6.17 -15.52 1.74
N PRO A 107 7.49 -15.68 1.94
CA PRO A 107 8.50 -15.27 0.96
C PRO A 107 8.37 -16.01 -0.38
N SER A 108 7.84 -17.24 -0.39
CA SER A 108 7.64 -17.99 -1.63
C SER A 108 6.59 -17.41 -2.58
N PHE A 109 5.69 -16.55 -2.10
CA PHE A 109 4.74 -15.82 -2.94
C PHE A 109 5.35 -14.62 -3.64
N VAL A 110 6.50 -14.13 -3.16
CA VAL A 110 7.03 -12.84 -3.59
C VAL A 110 8.10 -13.02 -4.65
N GLU A 111 7.83 -12.51 -5.84
CA GLU A 111 8.78 -12.45 -6.95
C GLU A 111 9.67 -11.20 -6.85
N SER A 112 9.06 -10.08 -6.52
CA SER A 112 9.73 -8.82 -6.20
C SER A 112 8.86 -7.94 -5.30
N LEU A 113 9.46 -6.91 -4.71
CA LEU A 113 8.75 -5.90 -3.94
C LEU A 113 8.84 -4.53 -4.64
N VAL A 114 7.71 -3.82 -4.68
CA VAL A 114 7.66 -2.39 -4.97
C VAL A 114 7.09 -1.70 -3.71
N LEU A 115 7.93 -0.93 -3.03
CA LEU A 115 7.58 -0.23 -1.80
C LEU A 115 7.42 1.25 -2.12
N ALA A 116 6.17 1.72 -2.21
CA ALA A 116 5.84 3.07 -2.65
C ALA A 116 5.42 3.95 -1.46
N ASP A 117 6.04 5.13 -1.32
CA ASP A 117 5.65 6.18 -0.35
C ASP A 117 5.39 5.62 1.07
N THR A 118 6.23 4.70 1.55
CA THR A 118 5.98 3.85 2.71
C THR A 118 6.98 4.06 3.87
N TYR A 119 7.04 3.10 4.79
CA TYR A 119 7.83 3.15 6.03
C TYR A 119 8.34 1.74 6.39
N ALA A 120 9.38 1.70 7.23
CA ALA A 120 9.68 0.51 8.04
C ALA A 120 8.88 0.54 9.36
N GLY A 121 7.55 0.73 9.25
CA GLY A 121 6.70 1.16 10.35
C GLY A 121 6.98 2.59 10.81
N TRP A 122 6.01 3.25 11.48
CA TRP A 122 6.23 4.62 11.94
C TRP A 122 7.36 4.70 12.98
N LYS A 123 7.42 3.75 13.92
CA LYS A 123 8.49 3.70 14.94
C LYS A 123 9.87 3.41 14.35
N GLY A 124 9.91 2.69 13.23
CA GLY A 124 11.16 2.39 12.53
C GLY A 124 11.63 3.50 11.58
N SER A 125 10.79 4.49 11.27
CA SER A 125 11.08 5.48 10.23
C SER A 125 11.03 6.93 10.68
N LEU A 126 10.29 7.23 11.76
CA LEU A 126 10.03 8.60 12.19
C LEU A 126 10.64 8.84 13.57
N PRO A 127 11.14 10.06 13.86
CA PRO A 127 11.69 10.39 15.15
C PRO A 127 10.62 10.49 16.24
N ASP A 128 10.96 10.11 17.47
CA ASP A 128 10.11 10.34 18.64
C ASP A 128 9.87 11.85 18.84
N PRO A 129 8.67 12.26 19.29
CA PRO A 129 7.50 11.44 19.63
C PRO A 129 6.48 11.27 18.49
N LEU A 130 6.86 11.52 17.24
CA LEU A 130 5.94 11.61 16.09
C LEU A 130 5.12 10.32 15.83
N PRO A 131 5.68 9.09 15.95
CA PRO A 131 4.89 7.87 15.79
C PRO A 131 3.68 7.79 16.71
N GLN A 132 3.89 8.08 18.00
CA GLN A 132 2.81 8.06 18.99
C GLN A 132 1.80 9.17 18.75
N GLN A 133 2.26 10.39 18.43
CA GLN A 133 1.37 11.52 18.11
C GLN A 133 0.46 11.21 16.91
N ARG A 134 1.01 10.58 15.86
CA ARG A 134 0.23 10.15 14.69
C ARG A 134 -0.81 9.09 15.07
N LEU A 135 -0.42 8.09 15.84
CA LEU A 135 -1.34 7.06 16.31
C LEU A 135 -2.48 7.66 17.12
N ASP A 136 -2.17 8.49 18.13
CA ASP A 136 -3.16 9.12 18.98
C ASP A 136 -4.13 10.01 18.17
N ALA A 137 -3.62 10.74 17.18
CA ALA A 137 -4.43 11.52 16.26
C ALA A 137 -5.38 10.62 15.46
N CYS A 138 -4.88 9.55 14.83
CA CYS A 138 -5.69 8.61 14.07
C CYS A 138 -6.80 7.97 14.93
N LEU A 139 -6.47 7.55 16.14
CA LEU A 139 -7.45 6.93 17.06
C LEU A 139 -8.58 7.89 17.45
N ARG A 140 -8.26 9.18 17.68
CA ARG A 140 -9.26 10.22 17.93
C ARG A 140 -10.11 10.49 16.68
N ASP A 141 -9.45 10.63 15.54
CA ASP A 141 -10.06 11.06 14.29
C ASP A 141 -10.90 9.98 13.59
N ALA A 142 -10.73 8.73 13.99
CA ALA A 142 -11.55 7.61 13.47
C ALA A 142 -13.06 7.77 13.71
N SER A 143 -13.47 8.69 14.56
CA SER A 143 -14.89 8.99 14.84
C SER A 143 -15.35 10.29 14.15
N LEU A 144 -14.53 10.93 13.35
CA LEU A 144 -14.92 12.12 12.60
C LEU A 144 -16.01 11.80 11.57
N PRO A 145 -16.94 12.73 11.32
CA PRO A 145 -17.80 12.67 10.16
C PRO A 145 -16.97 12.54 8.87
N PRO A 146 -17.45 11.84 7.84
CA PRO A 146 -16.67 11.58 6.62
C PRO A 146 -16.07 12.84 5.96
N ASP A 147 -16.84 13.92 5.87
CA ASP A 147 -16.36 15.16 5.25
C ASP A 147 -15.27 15.86 6.11
N ASP A 148 -15.40 15.83 7.43
CA ASP A 148 -14.38 16.36 8.34
C ASP A 148 -13.10 15.51 8.29
N PHE A 149 -13.25 14.20 8.16
CA PHE A 149 -12.13 13.28 7.97
C PHE A 149 -11.39 13.60 6.67
N VAL A 150 -12.12 13.74 5.56
CA VAL A 150 -11.55 14.10 4.26
C VAL A 150 -10.86 15.47 4.33
N ALA A 151 -11.52 16.49 4.86
CA ALA A 151 -10.94 17.84 4.99
C ALA A 151 -9.62 17.85 5.77
N LYS A 152 -9.48 16.97 6.76
CA LYS A 152 -8.29 16.86 7.60
C LYS A 152 -7.14 16.10 6.93
N TYR A 153 -7.42 14.97 6.29
CA TYR A 153 -6.39 14.03 5.82
C TYR A 153 -6.01 14.21 4.35
N LEU A 154 -6.97 14.57 3.49
CA LEU A 154 -6.76 14.68 2.05
C LEU A 154 -5.63 15.65 1.65
N PRO A 155 -5.51 16.87 2.25
CA PRO A 155 -4.47 17.81 1.83
C PRO A 155 -3.05 17.28 1.94
N SER A 156 -2.77 16.43 2.93
CA SER A 156 -1.44 15.85 3.15
C SER A 156 -1.13 14.64 2.26
N MET A 157 -2.09 14.17 1.47
CA MET A 157 -1.89 13.04 0.54
C MET A 157 -1.23 13.48 -0.77
N PHE A 158 -1.36 14.75 -1.12
CA PHE A 158 -0.95 15.28 -2.42
C PHE A 158 0.22 16.25 -2.30
N SER A 159 0.88 16.48 -3.42
CA SER A 159 1.77 17.63 -3.61
C SER A 159 0.99 18.98 -3.52
N ARG A 160 1.71 20.08 -3.65
CA ARG A 160 1.08 21.42 -3.53
C ARG A 160 0.10 21.76 -4.66
N SER A 161 0.15 21.07 -5.78
CA SER A 161 -0.65 21.40 -6.98
C SER A 161 -1.26 20.15 -7.62
N PRO A 162 -2.06 19.37 -6.89
CA PRO A 162 -2.66 18.14 -7.43
C PRO A 162 -3.71 18.44 -8.51
N GLY A 163 -3.87 17.51 -9.43
CA GLY A 163 -4.94 17.54 -10.41
C GLY A 163 -6.32 17.42 -9.72
N ARG A 164 -7.29 18.23 -10.19
CA ARG A 164 -8.65 18.27 -9.61
C ARG A 164 -9.32 16.90 -9.60
N GLN A 165 -9.18 16.13 -10.68
CA GLN A 165 -9.78 14.81 -10.79
C GLN A 165 -9.26 13.86 -9.72
N ALA A 166 -7.94 13.79 -9.53
CA ALA A 166 -7.32 12.94 -8.52
C ALA A 166 -7.79 13.29 -7.09
N LEU A 167 -7.94 14.60 -6.80
CA LEU A 167 -8.48 15.08 -5.52
C LEU A 167 -9.92 14.60 -5.30
N GLU A 168 -10.80 14.78 -6.28
CA GLU A 168 -12.21 14.40 -6.19
C GLU A 168 -12.38 12.88 -6.06
N GLU A 169 -11.60 12.10 -6.81
CA GLU A 169 -11.60 10.64 -6.74
C GLU A 169 -11.14 10.14 -5.36
N LEU A 170 -10.01 10.62 -4.86
CA LEU A 170 -9.49 10.20 -3.56
C LEU A 170 -10.41 10.65 -2.41
N ALA A 171 -10.96 11.86 -2.47
CA ALA A 171 -11.94 12.34 -1.50
C ALA A 171 -13.17 11.41 -1.47
N GLY A 172 -13.67 10.98 -2.63
CA GLY A 172 -14.77 10.03 -2.74
C GLY A 172 -14.48 8.67 -2.12
N ILE A 173 -13.25 8.17 -2.28
CA ILE A 173 -12.80 6.93 -1.65
C ILE A 173 -12.74 7.10 -0.13
N MET A 174 -12.09 8.14 0.35
CA MET A 174 -11.86 8.42 1.77
C MET A 174 -13.17 8.64 2.56
N ARG A 175 -14.23 9.18 1.93
CA ARG A 175 -15.56 9.28 2.58
C ARG A 175 -16.14 7.93 2.99
N GLY A 176 -15.74 6.87 2.30
CA GLY A 176 -16.19 5.50 2.56
C GLY A 176 -15.29 4.72 3.52
N PHE A 177 -14.38 5.36 4.27
CA PHE A 177 -13.51 4.65 5.19
C PHE A 177 -14.29 3.96 6.32
N HIS A 178 -13.76 2.82 6.77
CA HIS A 178 -14.34 2.08 7.90
C HIS A 178 -13.64 2.51 9.18
N PRO A 179 -14.34 3.11 10.16
CA PRO A 179 -13.72 3.59 11.41
C PRO A 179 -12.97 2.51 12.20
N SER A 180 -13.51 1.28 12.24
CA SER A 180 -12.90 0.12 12.90
C SER A 180 -11.62 -0.31 12.18
N GLY A 181 -11.68 -0.49 10.86
CA GLY A 181 -10.54 -0.84 10.03
C GLY A 181 -9.43 0.22 10.07
N PHE A 182 -9.82 1.50 10.00
CA PHE A 182 -8.88 2.61 10.11
C PHE A 182 -8.09 2.61 11.43
N ARG A 183 -8.76 2.36 12.58
CA ARG A 183 -8.07 2.24 13.87
C ARG A 183 -7.06 1.11 13.90
N LEU A 184 -7.45 -0.07 13.39
CA LEU A 184 -6.58 -1.25 13.35
C LEU A 184 -5.38 -1.02 12.43
N MET A 185 -5.61 -0.47 11.23
CA MET A 185 -4.54 -0.16 10.28
C MET A 185 -3.59 0.91 10.83
N ALA A 186 -4.10 1.98 11.47
CA ALA A 186 -3.27 2.99 12.12
C ALA A 186 -2.41 2.40 13.25
N THR A 187 -2.98 1.50 14.06
CA THR A 187 -2.25 0.78 15.09
C THR A 187 -1.14 -0.07 14.48
N SER A 188 -1.41 -0.74 13.37
CA SER A 188 -0.42 -1.55 12.65
C SER A 188 0.66 -0.73 11.92
N CYS A 189 0.43 0.56 11.66
CA CYS A 189 1.48 1.47 11.21
C CYS A 189 2.48 1.81 12.33
N ALA A 190 2.05 1.83 13.59
CA ALA A 190 2.87 2.24 14.73
C ALA A 190 3.88 1.17 15.21
N VAL A 191 4.25 0.26 14.33
CA VAL A 191 5.26 -0.79 14.54
C VAL A 191 6.65 -0.32 14.10
N ASP A 192 7.65 -1.14 14.38
CA ASP A 192 9.01 -1.06 13.84
C ASP A 192 9.28 -2.34 13.05
N THR A 193 9.46 -2.23 11.74
CA THR A 193 9.74 -3.36 10.84
C THR A 193 11.17 -3.35 10.31
N ARG A 194 12.07 -2.55 10.88
CA ARG A 194 13.48 -2.45 10.42
C ARG A 194 14.19 -3.79 10.42
N GLU A 195 13.83 -4.69 11.34
CA GLU A 195 14.42 -6.05 11.40
C GLU A 195 14.11 -6.88 10.14
N ILE A 196 13.04 -6.56 9.40
CA ILE A 196 12.67 -7.25 8.17
C ILE A 196 13.57 -6.82 7.01
N LEU A 197 13.98 -5.56 6.93
CA LEU A 197 14.67 -4.98 5.78
C LEU A 197 15.90 -5.79 5.33
N PRO A 198 16.84 -6.17 6.23
CA PRO A 198 18.04 -6.92 5.82
C PRO A 198 17.73 -8.38 5.42
N THR A 199 16.51 -8.86 5.67
CA THR A 199 16.10 -10.23 5.27
C THR A 199 15.50 -10.27 3.86
N ILE A 200 15.19 -9.10 3.27
CA ILE A 200 14.61 -9.02 1.93
C ILE A 200 15.69 -9.36 0.89
N ALA A 201 15.54 -10.53 0.27
CA ALA A 201 16.48 -11.07 -0.71
C ALA A 201 15.93 -11.07 -2.16
N VAL A 202 14.70 -10.59 -2.35
CA VAL A 202 14.09 -10.44 -3.68
C VAL A 202 14.39 -9.07 -4.28
N PRO A 203 14.40 -8.91 -5.62
CA PRO A 203 14.53 -7.60 -6.24
C PRO A 203 13.53 -6.61 -5.65
N THR A 204 13.99 -5.43 -5.26
CA THR A 204 13.16 -4.42 -4.59
C THR A 204 13.32 -3.05 -5.24
N LEU A 205 12.18 -2.44 -5.57
CA LEU A 205 12.06 -1.05 -6.01
C LEU A 205 11.44 -0.22 -4.89
N LEU A 206 12.11 0.86 -4.52
CA LEU A 206 11.57 1.93 -3.70
C LEU A 206 11.09 3.04 -4.64
N LEU A 207 9.81 3.40 -4.56
CA LEU A 207 9.19 4.35 -5.49
C LEU A 207 8.57 5.49 -4.67
N TRP A 208 9.01 6.74 -4.90
CA TRP A 208 8.71 7.83 -3.98
C TRP A 208 8.30 9.10 -4.68
N GLY A 209 7.23 9.74 -4.20
CA GLY A 209 6.86 11.09 -4.60
C GLY A 209 7.86 12.12 -4.09
N GLU A 210 8.34 13.00 -4.99
CA GLU A 210 9.34 14.04 -4.70
C GLU A 210 8.93 14.96 -3.54
N SER A 211 7.62 15.23 -3.43
CA SER A 211 7.02 16.14 -2.47
C SER A 211 6.22 15.42 -1.38
N ASP A 212 6.51 14.16 -1.09
CA ASP A 212 5.82 13.42 -0.03
C ASP A 212 6.19 13.97 1.35
N GLU A 213 5.26 14.72 1.96
CA GLU A 213 5.41 15.26 3.31
C GLU A 213 5.02 14.24 4.41
N ARG A 214 4.29 13.17 4.06
CA ARG A 214 3.88 12.12 5.02
C ARG A 214 5.00 11.13 5.26
N SER A 215 5.61 10.65 4.19
CA SER A 215 6.81 9.82 4.21
C SER A 215 7.94 10.54 3.49
N PRO A 216 8.67 11.44 4.17
CA PRO A 216 9.72 12.23 3.54
C PRO A 216 10.78 11.36 2.88
N ILE A 217 11.45 11.89 1.86
CA ILE A 217 12.48 11.17 1.09
C ILE A 217 13.60 10.57 1.97
N THR A 218 13.82 11.13 3.15
CA THR A 218 14.76 10.57 4.15
C THR A 218 14.37 9.17 4.60
N VAL A 219 13.06 8.86 4.61
CA VAL A 219 12.56 7.51 4.91
C VAL A 219 12.89 6.56 3.76
N ALA A 220 12.76 7.00 2.50
CA ALA A 220 13.18 6.22 1.34
C ALA A 220 14.68 5.85 1.42
N HIS A 221 15.54 6.79 1.80
CA HIS A 221 16.96 6.54 1.98
C HIS A 221 17.23 5.53 3.10
N GLN A 222 16.51 5.59 4.23
CA GLN A 222 16.63 4.58 5.30
C GLN A 222 16.25 3.17 4.82
N LEU A 223 15.17 3.04 4.04
CA LEU A 223 14.80 1.74 3.47
C LEU A 223 15.84 1.27 2.45
N HIS A 224 16.36 2.17 1.63
CA HIS A 224 17.38 1.88 0.63
C HIS A 224 18.69 1.38 1.26
N GLU A 225 19.08 1.96 2.38
CA GLU A 225 20.24 1.51 3.17
C GLU A 225 19.97 0.14 3.84
N GLY A 226 18.72 -0.10 4.26
CA GLY A 226 18.31 -1.32 4.95
C GLY A 226 18.11 -2.54 4.06
N ILE A 227 17.80 -2.36 2.75
CA ILE A 227 17.49 -3.45 1.81
C ILE A 227 18.61 -3.57 0.78
N ALA A 228 19.37 -4.65 0.87
CA ALA A 228 20.51 -4.88 -0.02
C ALA A 228 20.07 -4.95 -1.50
N GLY A 229 20.69 -4.14 -2.35
CA GLY A 229 20.41 -4.13 -3.79
C GLY A 229 19.07 -3.48 -4.18
N ALA A 230 18.37 -2.82 -3.27
CA ALA A 230 17.17 -2.05 -3.62
C ALA A 230 17.52 -0.91 -4.58
N ARG A 231 16.62 -0.65 -5.53
CA ARG A 231 16.68 0.52 -6.41
C ARG A 231 15.72 1.59 -5.84
N LEU A 232 16.16 2.84 -5.82
CA LEU A 232 15.31 3.99 -5.48
C LEU A 232 15.01 4.79 -6.75
N SER A 233 13.73 5.09 -6.98
CA SER A 233 13.25 5.98 -8.03
C SER A 233 12.32 7.05 -7.43
N VAL A 234 12.42 8.28 -7.92
CA VAL A 234 11.64 9.42 -7.43
C VAL A 234 10.70 9.90 -8.53
N ILE A 235 9.41 9.96 -8.22
CA ILE A 235 8.36 10.50 -9.09
C ILE A 235 8.28 12.01 -8.87
N ARG A 236 8.64 12.76 -9.90
CA ARG A 236 8.62 14.22 -9.85
C ARG A 236 7.20 14.75 -9.75
N GLU A 237 7.06 15.91 -9.10
CA GLU A 237 5.79 16.63 -8.95
C GLU A 237 4.67 15.79 -8.31
N ALA A 238 5.00 14.83 -7.46
CA ALA A 238 4.06 13.97 -6.77
C ALA A 238 4.31 13.95 -5.26
N GLY A 239 3.23 13.84 -4.50
CA GLY A 239 3.21 13.66 -3.04
C GLY A 239 3.06 12.20 -2.64
N HIS A 240 2.32 11.95 -1.55
CA HIS A 240 2.15 10.63 -0.91
C HIS A 240 1.32 9.63 -1.74
N VAL A 241 0.49 10.09 -2.64
CA VAL A 241 -0.27 9.25 -3.59
C VAL A 241 0.30 9.42 -4.99
N SER A 242 1.59 9.16 -5.14
CA SER A 242 2.34 9.36 -6.38
C SER A 242 1.75 8.61 -7.56
N ASN A 243 1.07 7.49 -7.30
CA ASN A 243 0.34 6.69 -8.28
C ASN A 243 -0.88 7.40 -8.90
N LEU A 244 -1.45 8.40 -8.21
CA LEU A 244 -2.58 9.20 -8.68
C LEU A 244 -2.16 10.54 -9.28
N GLU A 245 -1.07 11.14 -8.75
CA GLU A 245 -0.60 12.44 -9.21
C GLU A 245 0.19 12.36 -10.51
N ASN A 246 1.01 11.33 -10.66
CA ASN A 246 1.77 11.10 -11.89
C ASN A 246 1.70 9.61 -12.28
N PRO A 247 0.51 9.12 -12.68
CA PRO A 247 0.29 7.71 -12.96
C PRO A 247 1.13 7.18 -14.14
N GLU A 248 1.47 8.02 -15.11
CA GLU A 248 2.30 7.62 -16.25
C GLU A 248 3.73 7.27 -15.81
N ALA A 249 4.38 8.17 -15.08
CA ALA A 249 5.73 7.93 -14.56
C ALA A 249 5.73 6.75 -13.57
N PHE A 250 4.73 6.67 -12.67
CA PHE A 250 4.58 5.58 -11.71
C PHE A 250 4.44 4.23 -12.41
N ASN A 251 3.57 4.12 -13.41
CA ASN A 251 3.34 2.89 -14.18
C ASN A 251 4.57 2.49 -15.00
N THR A 252 5.29 3.46 -15.56
CA THR A 252 6.53 3.22 -16.32
C THR A 252 7.60 2.59 -15.43
N GLU A 253 7.82 3.12 -14.22
CA GLU A 253 8.80 2.57 -13.28
C GLU A 253 8.46 1.13 -12.86
N ILE A 254 7.19 0.83 -12.62
CA ILE A 254 6.73 -0.54 -12.29
C ILE A 254 6.96 -1.50 -13.45
N ARG A 255 6.52 -1.11 -14.66
CA ARG A 255 6.67 -1.92 -15.87
C ARG A 255 8.13 -2.24 -16.13
N ASP A 256 8.97 -1.22 -16.14
CA ASP A 256 10.40 -1.33 -16.40
C ASP A 256 11.10 -2.18 -15.35
N PHE A 257 10.66 -2.13 -14.10
CA PHE A 257 11.24 -2.93 -13.04
C PHE A 257 10.78 -4.39 -13.11
N CYS A 258 9.47 -4.62 -13.10
CA CYS A 258 8.91 -5.98 -12.98
C CYS A 258 9.20 -6.85 -14.22
N LEU A 259 9.10 -6.29 -15.44
CA LEU A 259 9.35 -7.05 -16.66
C LEU A 259 10.82 -7.44 -16.91
N ARG A 260 11.77 -6.83 -16.18
CA ARG A 260 13.19 -7.23 -16.24
C ARG A 260 13.53 -8.41 -15.32
N ILE A 261 12.61 -8.79 -14.45
CA ILE A 261 12.83 -9.90 -13.53
C ILE A 261 12.48 -11.21 -14.25
N PRO A 262 13.44 -12.14 -14.38
CA PRO A 262 13.15 -13.43 -15.02
C PRO A 262 12.09 -14.19 -14.25
N HIS A 263 11.02 -14.59 -14.92
CA HIS A 263 10.02 -15.49 -14.33
C HIS A 263 10.62 -16.89 -14.21
N SER A 264 10.69 -17.42 -13.00
CA SER A 264 11.20 -18.76 -12.68
C SER A 264 10.06 -19.77 -12.52
#